data_813c40e9441f92197f786b0139768806
#
_entry.id   813c40e9441f92197f786b0139768806
#
_cell.length_a   1.000
_cell.length_b   1.000
_cell.length_c   1.000
_cell.angle_alpha   90.00
_cell.angle_beta   90.00
_cell.angle_gamma   90.00
#
_symmetry.space_group_name_H-M   'P 1'
#
loop_
_entity.id
_entity.type
_entity.pdbx_description
1 polymer ?
#
loop_
_entity_poly.entity_id
_entity_poly.type
_entity_poly.pdbx_seq_one_letter_code
_entity_poly.pdbx_strand_id
1 'polypeptide(L)'
;MILFRHAQIYDGTGQKPFLGDVLVKNNRIAEVGQSLEVPEDTEILEADGKLLCPGFIDIHRHADVQPLLNSKSEAELRQGITTAVSGNCGISLTPGAAFSRAEQNAFAAAVLGPVPEDAPLTYREYCATLEHQKLPLNFAAMIGTGAVRIRLKGFSREPFTKPELEKAENIIDEALSLGAPGISCGIMYMPECFNTLDDYVSMLRPLGKYHRPLTAHIRGEGDSLVESVEEVIRIAETVGCPLEISHFKSCGMHNWEREIYRAIEKIENARARGVDVTCDFYPYCGGSTMLTTMLPPVLCTDGIDAACAALGTKDGVERFRKAARVPYDDWDNYAVTLGWDRILVSTVSREENKKYLGLSVKAAAEKFGFDDAEALAAHLMHTEGGGCGIINLSMSQDDVDAVAKLPYSLLISDSLYAATSTPHPRLLGAFPRFLREYAFERHVVTPEDAIYKMTFAPAKRFSFTDRGKIAKGCKADLLVFDPEVFTDNADFSGRSEFASGLWRSMIGGKFAVKDDALTSAAPGEFLRAGI
;
A
#
# COMPACT_ATOMS: atom_id res chain seq x y z
N MET A 1 -5.77 10.14 33.79
CA MET A 1 -4.48 9.60 33.36
C MET A 1 -4.62 8.09 33.25
N ILE A 2 -3.80 7.43 32.41
CA ILE A 2 -3.78 5.96 32.25
C ILE A 2 -2.33 5.51 32.43
N LEU A 3 -2.10 4.51 33.24
CA LEU A 3 -0.80 3.87 33.43
C LEU A 3 -0.88 2.43 32.90
N PHE A 4 -0.06 2.12 31.90
CA PHE A 4 0.26 0.73 31.56
C PHE A 4 1.42 0.29 32.44
N ARG A 5 1.19 -0.71 33.29
CA ARG A 5 2.15 -1.18 34.30
C ARG A 5 2.68 -2.54 33.95
N HIS A 6 3.95 -2.80 34.23
CA HIS A 6 4.63 -4.08 34.02
C HIS A 6 4.55 -4.61 32.57
N ALA A 7 4.68 -3.71 31.58
CA ALA A 7 4.71 -4.06 30.18
C ALA A 7 6.12 -4.42 29.70
N GLN A 8 6.24 -5.34 28.75
CA GLN A 8 7.46 -5.53 27.98
C GLN A 8 7.49 -4.48 26.85
N ILE A 9 8.24 -3.41 27.08
CA ILE A 9 8.23 -2.22 26.23
C ILE A 9 9.21 -2.40 25.07
N TYR A 10 8.67 -2.40 23.85
CA TYR A 10 9.38 -2.22 22.60
C TYR A 10 9.19 -0.76 22.16
N ASP A 11 10.19 0.07 22.33
CA ASP A 11 10.05 1.52 22.20
C ASP A 11 9.91 2.02 20.74
N GLY A 12 9.99 1.12 19.76
CA GLY A 12 9.91 1.43 18.34
C GLY A 12 11.25 1.83 17.70
N THR A 13 12.33 2.04 18.46
CA THR A 13 13.62 2.53 17.93
C THR A 13 14.56 1.43 17.44
N GLY A 14 14.17 0.17 17.58
CA GLY A 14 15.02 -0.99 17.28
C GLY A 14 15.94 -1.38 18.43
N GLN A 15 15.81 -0.72 19.59
CA GLN A 15 16.54 -1.09 20.81
C GLN A 15 15.91 -2.32 21.48
N LYS A 16 16.69 -3.02 22.31
CA LYS A 16 16.21 -4.17 23.07
C LYS A 16 15.07 -3.76 24.01
N PRO A 17 14.02 -4.61 24.11
CA PRO A 17 12.89 -4.33 24.98
C PRO A 17 13.30 -4.36 26.47
N PHE A 18 12.51 -3.69 27.29
CA PHE A 18 12.69 -3.66 28.74
C PHE A 18 11.35 -3.74 29.46
N LEU A 19 11.33 -4.29 30.68
CA LEU A 19 10.14 -4.31 31.54
C LEU A 19 9.97 -2.92 32.16
N GLY A 20 8.75 -2.37 32.09
CA GLY A 20 8.50 -1.03 32.64
C GLY A 20 7.05 -0.57 32.50
N ASP A 21 6.88 0.71 32.80
CA ASP A 21 5.59 1.40 32.86
C ASP A 21 5.56 2.55 31.86
N VAL A 22 4.37 2.81 31.29
CA VAL A 22 4.09 3.95 30.42
C VAL A 22 2.90 4.73 30.95
N LEU A 23 3.13 5.98 31.36
CA LEU A 23 2.08 6.90 31.79
C LEU A 23 1.59 7.76 30.63
N VAL A 24 0.30 7.70 30.40
CA VAL A 24 -0.41 8.55 29.41
C VAL A 24 -1.20 9.63 30.13
N LYS A 25 -1.00 10.88 29.70
CA LYS A 25 -1.78 12.04 30.15
C LYS A 25 -2.36 12.76 28.94
N ASN A 26 -3.67 12.88 28.90
CA ASN A 26 -4.40 13.43 27.74
C ASN A 26 -4.08 12.58 26.47
N ASN A 27 -3.47 13.21 25.46
CA ASN A 27 -3.16 12.56 24.18
C ASN A 27 -1.65 12.25 24.00
N ARG A 28 -0.84 12.35 25.08
CA ARG A 28 0.61 12.18 25.00
C ARG A 28 1.16 11.24 26.07
N ILE A 29 2.29 10.63 25.77
CA ILE A 29 3.11 9.89 26.72
C ILE A 29 3.73 10.91 27.68
N ALA A 30 3.35 10.84 28.95
CA ALA A 30 3.84 11.77 29.99
C ALA A 30 5.17 11.30 30.58
N GLU A 31 5.32 9.98 30.78
CA GLU A 31 6.51 9.39 31.38
C GLU A 31 6.66 7.92 30.99
N VAL A 32 7.90 7.45 30.96
CA VAL A 32 8.29 6.05 30.74
C VAL A 32 9.36 5.70 31.78
N GLY A 33 9.20 4.59 32.49
CA GLY A 33 10.13 4.19 33.54
C GLY A 33 9.93 2.74 33.98
N GLN A 34 10.78 2.24 34.89
CA GLN A 34 10.68 0.85 35.38
C GLN A 34 9.58 0.67 36.46
N SER A 35 9.31 1.71 37.24
CA SER A 35 8.26 1.71 38.26
C SER A 35 7.86 3.16 38.52
N LEU A 36 6.68 3.55 38.03
CA LEU A 36 6.21 4.92 38.13
C LEU A 36 5.25 5.08 39.31
N GLU A 37 5.54 6.08 40.15
CA GLU A 37 4.57 6.57 41.13
C GLU A 37 3.57 7.49 40.43
N VAL A 38 2.28 7.23 40.63
CA VAL A 38 1.20 7.97 39.96
C VAL A 38 0.15 8.43 40.97
N PRO A 39 -0.58 9.52 40.70
CA PRO A 39 -1.71 9.96 41.51
C PRO A 39 -2.78 8.87 41.68
N GLU A 40 -3.48 8.89 42.83
CA GLU A 40 -4.51 7.89 43.19
C GLU A 40 -5.66 7.80 42.17
N ASP A 41 -5.96 8.87 41.45
CA ASP A 41 -7.01 8.92 40.43
C ASP A 41 -6.56 8.39 39.05
N THR A 42 -5.38 7.82 38.92
CA THR A 42 -4.87 7.24 37.68
C THR A 42 -5.46 5.86 37.42
N GLU A 43 -6.06 5.65 36.26
CA GLU A 43 -6.46 4.33 35.79
C GLU A 43 -5.23 3.46 35.55
N ILE A 44 -5.12 2.33 36.27
CA ILE A 44 -3.98 1.41 36.15
C ILE A 44 -4.43 0.19 35.33
N LEU A 45 -3.68 -0.11 34.29
CA LEU A 45 -3.86 -1.29 33.44
C LEU A 45 -2.61 -2.17 33.60
N GLU A 46 -2.77 -3.29 34.28
CA GLU A 46 -1.72 -4.28 34.45
C GLU A 46 -1.50 -5.02 33.12
N ALA A 47 -0.33 -4.83 32.53
CA ALA A 47 0.02 -5.47 31.27
C ALA A 47 0.56 -6.89 31.44
N ASP A 48 1.00 -7.25 32.67
CA ASP A 48 1.47 -8.59 33.03
C ASP A 48 2.51 -9.18 32.06
N GLY A 49 3.48 -8.36 31.64
CA GLY A 49 4.52 -8.75 30.71
C GLY A 49 4.11 -8.77 29.23
N LYS A 50 2.86 -8.40 28.89
CA LYS A 50 2.46 -8.24 27.49
C LYS A 50 3.34 -7.23 26.76
N LEU A 51 3.49 -7.44 25.46
CA LEU A 51 4.21 -6.52 24.59
C LEU A 51 3.45 -5.19 24.50
N LEU A 52 4.15 -4.08 24.78
CA LEU A 52 3.67 -2.72 24.59
C LEU A 52 4.58 -2.03 23.57
N CYS A 53 4.02 -1.55 22.46
CA CYS A 53 4.76 -0.87 21.41
C CYS A 53 3.99 0.36 20.89
N PRO A 54 4.63 1.22 20.05
CA PRO A 54 3.92 2.26 19.35
C PRO A 54 2.87 1.67 18.41
N GLY A 55 1.82 2.42 18.13
CA GLY A 55 0.85 2.08 17.10
C GLY A 55 1.51 1.93 15.72
N PHE A 56 1.09 0.93 14.97
CA PHE A 56 1.65 0.65 13.65
C PHE A 56 1.28 1.75 12.65
N ILE A 57 2.20 2.01 11.74
CA ILE A 57 2.07 3.03 10.69
C ILE A 57 2.17 2.34 9.33
N ASP A 58 1.06 2.28 8.63
CA ASP A 58 0.98 1.74 7.28
C ASP A 58 1.12 2.87 6.26
N ILE A 59 2.27 2.95 5.62
CA ILE A 59 2.62 4.03 4.70
C ILE A 59 2.16 3.77 3.25
N HIS A 60 1.58 2.61 2.97
CA HIS A 60 1.16 2.25 1.64
C HIS A 60 -0.19 1.54 1.65
N ARG A 61 -1.25 2.32 1.48
CA ARG A 61 -2.64 1.86 1.35
C ARG A 61 -3.37 2.68 0.30
N HIS A 62 -4.44 2.12 -0.22
CA HIS A 62 -5.31 2.78 -1.19
C HIS A 62 -6.66 3.16 -0.55
N ALA A 63 -6.60 3.82 0.61
CA ALA A 63 -7.75 4.16 1.45
C ALA A 63 -8.29 5.59 1.25
N ASP A 64 -7.96 6.25 0.14
CA ASP A 64 -8.25 7.67 -0.11
C ASP A 64 -9.73 8.02 0.02
N VAL A 65 -10.62 7.13 -0.41
CA VAL A 65 -12.07 7.33 -0.37
C VAL A 65 -12.67 6.95 0.99
N GLN A 66 -12.00 6.09 1.76
CA GLN A 66 -12.55 5.55 3.01
C GLN A 66 -12.97 6.60 4.05
N PRO A 67 -12.21 7.69 4.28
CA PRO A 67 -12.65 8.77 5.17
C PRO A 67 -13.95 9.44 4.74
N LEU A 68 -14.23 9.53 3.43
CA LEU A 68 -15.46 10.13 2.90
C LEU A 68 -16.68 9.21 3.07
N LEU A 69 -16.44 7.89 3.16
CA LEU A 69 -17.49 6.89 3.34
C LEU A 69 -17.81 6.60 4.81
N ASN A 70 -17.24 7.36 5.76
CA ASN A 70 -17.36 7.11 7.20
C ASN A 70 -17.00 5.68 7.58
N SER A 71 -15.98 5.10 6.96
CA SER A 71 -15.46 3.77 7.26
C SER A 71 -15.08 3.66 8.74
N LYS A 72 -15.36 2.50 9.34
CA LYS A 72 -14.93 2.19 10.71
C LYS A 72 -13.46 1.80 10.79
N SER A 73 -12.79 1.60 9.67
CA SER A 73 -11.39 1.14 9.58
C SER A 73 -11.12 -0.12 10.42
N GLU A 74 -12.07 -1.06 10.44
CA GLU A 74 -11.96 -2.25 11.29
C GLU A 74 -10.78 -3.13 10.89
N ALA A 75 -10.53 -3.28 9.58
CA ALA A 75 -9.42 -4.04 9.06
C ALA A 75 -8.06 -3.51 9.55
N GLU A 76 -7.93 -2.19 9.62
CA GLU A 76 -6.73 -1.51 10.10
C GLU A 76 -6.57 -1.63 11.61
N LEU A 77 -7.62 -1.22 12.33
CA LEU A 77 -7.57 -1.14 13.79
C LEU A 77 -7.32 -2.49 14.45
N ARG A 78 -7.88 -3.57 13.91
CA ARG A 78 -7.63 -4.94 14.41
C ARG A 78 -6.23 -5.44 14.12
N GLN A 79 -5.55 -4.91 13.10
CA GLN A 79 -4.15 -5.18 12.85
C GLN A 79 -3.19 -4.32 13.69
N GLY A 80 -3.71 -3.43 14.53
CA GLY A 80 -2.91 -2.48 15.30
C GLY A 80 -2.45 -1.26 14.50
N ILE A 81 -2.98 -1.04 13.30
CA ILE A 81 -2.65 0.15 12.50
C ILE A 81 -3.36 1.36 13.12
N THR A 82 -2.59 2.33 13.57
CA THR A 82 -3.07 3.58 14.16
C THR A 82 -2.91 4.78 13.23
N THR A 83 -2.09 4.63 12.19
CA THR A 83 -1.82 5.67 11.19
C THR A 83 -1.75 5.03 9.81
N ALA A 84 -2.44 5.63 8.84
CA ALA A 84 -2.43 5.22 7.44
C ALA A 84 -2.02 6.38 6.53
N VAL A 85 -1.20 6.07 5.50
CA VAL A 85 -0.85 7.00 4.42
C VAL A 85 -1.41 6.43 3.12
N SER A 86 -2.20 7.25 2.40
CA SER A 86 -2.81 6.88 1.11
C SER A 86 -2.34 7.80 -0.02
N GLY A 87 -2.82 7.54 -1.23
CA GLY A 87 -2.40 8.26 -2.44
C GLY A 87 -1.14 7.65 -3.06
N ASN A 88 -0.97 6.33 -2.95
CA ASN A 88 0.17 5.57 -3.46
C ASN A 88 0.04 5.20 -4.94
N CYS A 89 1.13 4.68 -5.54
CA CYS A 89 1.18 4.12 -6.90
C CYS A 89 0.69 5.08 -8.00
N GLY A 90 0.89 6.40 -7.85
CA GLY A 90 0.40 7.39 -8.79
C GLY A 90 -1.13 7.57 -8.78
N ILE A 91 -1.84 6.75 -8.00
CA ILE A 91 -3.31 6.72 -7.93
C ILE A 91 -3.76 7.39 -6.62
N SER A 92 -4.38 8.55 -6.73
CA SER A 92 -4.90 9.30 -5.58
C SER A 92 -6.28 9.90 -5.88
N LEU A 93 -7.05 10.18 -4.83
CA LEU A 93 -8.34 10.84 -4.96
C LEU A 93 -8.21 12.26 -5.56
N THR A 94 -7.17 12.97 -5.16
CA THR A 94 -6.88 14.32 -5.64
C THR A 94 -5.46 14.42 -6.20
N PRO A 95 -5.27 15.23 -7.28
CA PRO A 95 -6.29 16.05 -7.96
C PRO A 95 -7.28 15.18 -8.73
N GLY A 96 -8.57 15.52 -8.64
CA GLY A 96 -9.62 14.85 -9.40
C GLY A 96 -9.58 15.21 -10.90
N ALA A 97 -10.16 14.36 -11.76
CA ALA A 97 -10.22 14.62 -13.20
C ALA A 97 -10.91 15.95 -13.51
N ALA A 98 -10.37 16.69 -14.50
CA ALA A 98 -10.91 17.99 -14.88
C ALA A 98 -12.22 17.87 -15.68
N PHE A 99 -12.39 16.77 -16.42
CA PHE A 99 -13.44 16.64 -17.43
C PHE A 99 -14.70 15.99 -16.89
N SER A 100 -14.57 14.88 -16.13
CA SER A 100 -15.72 14.19 -15.55
C SER A 100 -15.36 13.27 -14.39
N ARG A 101 -16.32 13.01 -13.51
CA ARG A 101 -16.20 11.99 -12.45
C ARG A 101 -16.10 10.58 -13.05
N ALA A 102 -16.75 10.33 -14.17
CA ALA A 102 -16.64 9.06 -14.90
C ALA A 102 -15.20 8.77 -15.33
N GLU A 103 -14.47 9.76 -15.82
CA GLU A 103 -13.07 9.63 -16.19
C GLU A 103 -12.18 9.35 -14.97
N GLN A 104 -12.44 10.03 -13.85
CA GLN A 104 -11.73 9.75 -12.59
C GLN A 104 -12.01 8.32 -12.11
N ASN A 105 -13.26 7.85 -12.16
CA ASN A 105 -13.59 6.48 -11.80
C ASN A 105 -12.95 5.46 -12.75
N ALA A 106 -12.90 5.74 -14.06
CA ALA A 106 -12.20 4.87 -15.01
C ALA A 106 -10.71 4.70 -14.68
N PHE A 107 -10.07 5.75 -14.12
CA PHE A 107 -8.67 5.68 -13.67
C PHE A 107 -8.51 5.01 -12.31
N ALA A 108 -9.32 5.38 -11.31
CA ALA A 108 -9.00 5.13 -9.91
C ALA A 108 -9.90 4.07 -9.22
N ALA A 109 -11.13 3.85 -9.71
CA ALA A 109 -12.12 3.05 -8.97
C ALA A 109 -11.76 1.59 -8.76
N ALA A 110 -10.95 1.01 -9.65
CA ALA A 110 -10.45 -0.37 -9.50
C ALA A 110 -9.56 -0.54 -8.26
N VAL A 111 -8.92 0.53 -7.80
CA VAL A 111 -7.98 0.54 -6.67
C VAL A 111 -8.60 1.18 -5.44
N LEU A 112 -9.20 2.37 -5.59
CA LEU A 112 -9.76 3.16 -4.48
C LEU A 112 -11.20 2.78 -4.10
N GLY A 113 -11.89 2.03 -4.95
CA GLY A 113 -13.33 1.91 -4.94
C GLY A 113 -14.01 3.08 -5.67
N PRO A 114 -15.34 3.04 -5.84
CA PRO A 114 -16.09 4.10 -6.51
C PRO A 114 -15.89 5.47 -5.84
N VAL A 115 -15.48 6.47 -6.61
CA VAL A 115 -15.29 7.84 -6.13
C VAL A 115 -16.64 8.54 -6.05
N PRO A 116 -17.05 9.08 -4.89
CA PRO A 116 -18.31 9.83 -4.74
C PRO A 116 -18.40 11.04 -5.68
N GLU A 117 -19.61 11.37 -6.13
CA GLU A 117 -19.83 12.50 -7.04
C GLU A 117 -19.41 13.85 -6.43
N ASP A 118 -19.60 14.00 -5.12
CA ASP A 118 -19.26 15.19 -4.33
C ASP A 118 -17.84 15.16 -3.73
N ALA A 119 -17.02 14.17 -4.11
CA ALA A 119 -15.66 14.09 -3.62
C ALA A 119 -14.82 15.32 -4.02
N PRO A 120 -13.87 15.74 -3.17
CA PRO A 120 -12.97 16.86 -3.45
C PRO A 120 -12.24 16.73 -4.79
N LEU A 121 -12.02 17.86 -5.48
CA LEU A 121 -11.28 17.91 -6.74
C LEU A 121 -9.84 18.40 -6.58
N THR A 122 -9.55 19.10 -5.49
CA THR A 122 -8.22 19.62 -5.20
C THR A 122 -7.71 19.06 -3.87
N TYR A 123 -6.39 19.01 -3.71
CA TYR A 123 -5.79 18.59 -2.45
C TYR A 123 -6.19 19.53 -1.28
N ARG A 124 -6.33 20.82 -1.54
CA ARG A 124 -6.79 21.82 -0.56
C ARG A 124 -8.20 21.52 -0.05
N GLU A 125 -9.15 21.22 -0.95
CA GLU A 125 -10.52 20.84 -0.59
C GLU A 125 -10.53 19.53 0.19
N TYR A 126 -9.68 18.56 -0.18
CA TYR A 126 -9.57 17.29 0.52
C TYR A 126 -9.02 17.47 1.94
N CYS A 127 -7.98 18.28 2.11
CA CYS A 127 -7.47 18.64 3.44
C CYS A 127 -8.58 19.28 4.31
N ALA A 128 -9.31 20.25 3.77
CA ALA A 128 -10.40 20.91 4.49
C ALA A 128 -11.52 19.92 4.88
N THR A 129 -11.84 18.97 4.00
CA THR A 129 -12.82 17.93 4.31
C THR A 129 -12.34 17.03 5.44
N LEU A 130 -11.08 16.53 5.37
CA LEU A 130 -10.51 15.61 6.36
C LEU A 130 -10.34 16.24 7.75
N GLU A 131 -10.06 17.55 7.84
CA GLU A 131 -9.98 18.28 9.11
C GLU A 131 -11.31 18.29 9.90
N HIS A 132 -12.43 18.16 9.20
CA HIS A 132 -13.77 18.15 9.80
C HIS A 132 -14.35 16.73 9.94
N GLN A 133 -13.67 15.71 9.41
CA GLN A 133 -14.12 14.33 9.52
C GLN A 133 -13.75 13.69 10.87
N LYS A 134 -14.60 12.78 11.34
CA LYS A 134 -14.30 11.90 12.46
C LYS A 134 -13.52 10.71 11.94
N LEU A 135 -12.21 10.73 12.14
CA LEU A 135 -11.32 9.67 11.67
C LEU A 135 -11.14 8.57 12.73
N PRO A 136 -11.39 7.30 12.41
CA PRO A 136 -11.15 6.20 13.35
C PRO A 136 -9.68 6.01 13.72
N LEU A 137 -8.76 6.33 12.78
CA LEU A 137 -7.30 6.30 12.93
C LEU A 137 -6.69 7.56 12.30
N ASN A 138 -5.41 7.80 12.58
CA ASN A 138 -4.68 8.91 11.96
C ASN A 138 -4.54 8.66 10.46
N PHE A 139 -4.72 9.70 9.67
CA PHE A 139 -4.72 9.60 8.22
C PHE A 139 -3.86 10.69 7.59
N ALA A 140 -3.05 10.33 6.62
CA ALA A 140 -2.31 11.27 5.77
C ALA A 140 -2.54 10.90 4.30
N ALA A 141 -2.50 11.89 3.42
CA ALA A 141 -2.71 11.70 1.99
C ALA A 141 -1.58 12.31 1.17
N MET A 142 -1.09 11.54 0.21
CA MET A 142 -0.24 12.03 -0.88
C MET A 142 -1.09 12.37 -2.11
N ILE A 143 -0.46 12.94 -3.13
CA ILE A 143 -1.01 13.00 -4.47
C ILE A 143 -0.16 12.15 -5.43
N GLY A 144 -0.83 11.54 -6.40
CA GLY A 144 -0.22 10.72 -7.42
C GLY A 144 0.04 11.48 -8.72
N THR A 145 1.18 11.23 -9.36
CA THR A 145 1.50 11.82 -10.68
C THR A 145 0.59 11.29 -11.78
N GLY A 146 0.05 10.07 -11.66
CA GLY A 146 -0.99 9.55 -12.54
C GLY A 146 -2.29 10.36 -12.43
N ALA A 147 -2.73 10.71 -11.20
CA ALA A 147 -3.88 11.59 -10.98
C ALA A 147 -3.62 13.01 -11.51
N VAL A 148 -2.39 13.53 -11.39
CA VAL A 148 -2.00 14.80 -12.01
C VAL A 148 -2.10 14.72 -13.54
N ARG A 149 -1.65 13.62 -14.16
CA ARG A 149 -1.79 13.43 -15.59
C ARG A 149 -3.25 13.36 -16.03
N ILE A 150 -4.08 12.58 -15.33
CA ILE A 150 -5.53 12.52 -15.59
C ILE A 150 -6.17 13.92 -15.49
N ARG A 151 -5.78 14.69 -14.48
CA ARG A 151 -6.27 16.08 -14.31
C ARG A 151 -5.97 16.98 -15.49
N LEU A 152 -4.80 16.84 -16.12
CA LEU A 152 -4.30 17.77 -17.13
C LEU A 152 -4.53 17.28 -18.56
N LYS A 153 -4.52 15.95 -18.79
CA LYS A 153 -4.52 15.34 -20.12
C LYS A 153 -5.54 14.20 -20.30
N GLY A 154 -6.23 13.77 -19.23
CA GLY A 154 -7.05 12.56 -19.29
C GLY A 154 -6.19 11.34 -19.67
N PHE A 155 -6.73 10.45 -20.47
CA PHE A 155 -6.03 9.25 -20.97
C PHE A 155 -5.17 9.49 -22.23
N SER A 156 -4.92 10.76 -22.61
CA SER A 156 -4.10 11.07 -23.77
C SER A 156 -2.69 10.47 -23.68
N ARG A 157 -2.21 9.90 -24.77
CA ARG A 157 -0.83 9.37 -24.92
C ARG A 157 0.20 10.45 -25.27
N GLU A 158 -0.27 11.63 -25.67
CA GLU A 158 0.61 12.73 -26.06
C GLU A 158 1.57 13.13 -24.93
N PRO A 159 2.83 13.46 -25.22
CA PRO A 159 3.76 14.00 -24.25
C PRO A 159 3.20 15.27 -23.59
N PHE A 160 3.67 15.57 -22.40
CA PHE A 160 3.37 16.85 -21.77
C PHE A 160 3.98 18.00 -22.55
N THR A 161 3.21 19.06 -22.75
CA THR A 161 3.73 20.35 -23.19
C THR A 161 4.37 21.10 -22.02
N LYS A 162 5.27 22.06 -22.32
CA LYS A 162 5.89 22.87 -21.27
C LYS A 162 4.87 23.57 -20.34
N PRO A 163 3.77 24.19 -20.83
CA PRO A 163 2.76 24.76 -19.96
C PRO A 163 2.00 23.75 -19.09
N GLU A 164 1.85 22.50 -19.56
CA GLU A 164 1.23 21.43 -18.78
C GLU A 164 2.18 20.95 -17.68
N LEU A 165 3.48 20.84 -17.94
CA LEU A 165 4.49 20.53 -16.92
C LEU A 165 4.55 21.61 -15.82
N GLU A 166 4.49 22.89 -16.18
CA GLU A 166 4.42 24.00 -15.23
C GLU A 166 3.16 23.90 -14.35
N LYS A 167 2.01 23.51 -14.91
CA LYS A 167 0.78 23.25 -14.12
C LYS A 167 0.93 22.04 -13.22
N ALA A 168 1.55 20.97 -13.69
CA ALA A 168 1.80 19.77 -12.89
C ALA A 168 2.71 20.09 -11.68
N GLU A 169 3.81 20.81 -11.91
CA GLU A 169 4.71 21.29 -10.87
C GLU A 169 3.99 22.15 -9.83
N ASN A 170 3.12 23.07 -10.26
CA ASN A 170 2.33 23.94 -9.36
C ASN A 170 1.33 23.13 -8.51
N ILE A 171 0.65 22.12 -9.07
CA ILE A 171 -0.25 21.23 -8.32
C ILE A 171 0.53 20.49 -7.23
N ILE A 172 1.71 19.98 -7.56
CA ILE A 172 2.58 19.27 -6.63
C ILE A 172 3.14 20.20 -5.55
N ASP A 173 3.62 21.39 -5.93
CA ASP A 173 4.12 22.40 -4.96
C ASP A 173 3.02 22.84 -3.98
N GLU A 174 1.79 23.05 -4.46
CA GLU A 174 0.64 23.35 -3.60
C GLU A 174 0.37 22.23 -2.60
N ALA A 175 0.31 20.97 -3.04
CA ALA A 175 0.05 19.84 -2.15
C ALA A 175 1.12 19.71 -1.06
N LEU A 176 2.41 19.82 -1.44
CA LEU A 176 3.53 19.78 -0.50
C LEU A 176 3.51 20.95 0.48
N SER A 177 3.16 22.16 0.02
CA SER A 177 3.00 23.35 0.85
C SER A 177 1.87 23.22 1.88
N LEU A 178 0.84 22.42 1.57
CA LEU A 178 -0.28 22.08 2.46
C LEU A 178 0.02 20.89 3.36
N GLY A 179 1.23 20.33 3.32
CA GLY A 179 1.69 19.27 4.21
C GLY A 179 1.47 17.86 3.67
N ALA A 180 1.34 17.65 2.36
CA ALA A 180 1.42 16.31 1.79
C ALA A 180 2.73 15.63 2.21
N PRO A 181 2.69 14.38 2.74
CA PRO A 181 3.87 13.73 3.27
C PRO A 181 4.85 13.26 2.19
N GLY A 182 4.40 13.19 0.93
CA GLY A 182 5.18 12.79 -0.23
C GLY A 182 4.35 12.90 -1.51
N ILE A 183 4.95 12.48 -2.63
CA ILE A 183 4.29 12.35 -3.93
C ILE A 183 4.51 10.92 -4.40
N SER A 184 3.48 10.31 -4.99
CA SER A 184 3.60 8.96 -5.54
C SER A 184 3.65 8.97 -7.07
N CYS A 185 4.33 7.98 -7.66
CA CYS A 185 4.20 7.65 -9.07
C CYS A 185 3.85 6.17 -9.25
N GLY A 186 3.17 5.85 -10.35
CA GLY A 186 2.83 4.49 -10.76
C GLY A 186 3.16 4.28 -12.23
N ILE A 187 4.45 4.16 -12.53
CA ILE A 187 5.01 4.24 -13.88
C ILE A 187 4.48 3.08 -14.77
N MET A 188 4.05 1.99 -14.17
CA MET A 188 3.44 0.86 -14.86
C MET A 188 2.05 1.18 -15.45
N TYR A 189 1.28 2.06 -14.78
CA TYR A 189 -0.15 2.22 -15.08
C TYR A 189 -0.44 3.22 -16.18
N MET A 190 -1.44 2.90 -17.02
CA MET A 190 -1.96 3.87 -18.00
C MET A 190 -2.86 4.91 -17.29
N PRO A 191 -2.75 6.19 -17.66
CA PRO A 191 -1.90 6.76 -18.73
C PRO A 191 -0.52 7.22 -18.25
N GLU A 192 -0.15 6.97 -17.01
CA GLU A 192 1.10 7.47 -16.41
C GLU A 192 2.35 6.88 -17.09
N CYS A 193 2.26 5.64 -17.60
CA CYS A 193 3.35 4.97 -18.31
C CYS A 193 3.85 5.73 -19.57
N PHE A 194 3.09 6.71 -20.05
CA PHE A 194 3.49 7.58 -21.16
C PHE A 194 4.36 8.78 -20.73
N ASN A 195 4.56 8.98 -19.41
CA ASN A 195 5.49 9.99 -18.93
C ASN A 195 6.93 9.57 -19.22
N THR A 196 7.71 10.54 -19.65
CA THR A 196 9.16 10.37 -19.84
C THR A 196 9.91 10.68 -18.56
N LEU A 197 11.19 10.30 -18.50
CA LEU A 197 12.09 10.69 -17.41
C LEU A 197 12.12 12.21 -17.21
N ASP A 198 12.17 12.99 -18.29
CA ASP A 198 12.22 14.45 -18.26
C ASP A 198 10.91 15.05 -17.73
N ASP A 199 9.76 14.42 -18.01
CA ASP A 199 8.48 14.82 -17.46
C ASP A 199 8.49 14.69 -15.93
N TYR A 200 8.94 13.52 -15.40
CA TYR A 200 9.07 13.30 -13.96
C TYR A 200 10.03 14.28 -13.30
N VAL A 201 11.24 14.45 -13.87
CA VAL A 201 12.22 15.39 -13.34
C VAL A 201 11.67 16.81 -13.30
N SER A 202 10.90 17.22 -14.32
CA SER A 202 10.33 18.56 -14.40
C SER A 202 9.24 18.79 -13.36
N MET A 203 8.25 17.88 -13.27
CA MET A 203 7.10 18.07 -12.38
C MET A 203 7.43 17.81 -10.90
N LEU A 204 8.45 16.99 -10.59
CA LEU A 204 8.78 16.59 -9.23
C LEU A 204 9.83 17.50 -8.54
N ARG A 205 10.31 18.56 -9.19
CA ARG A 205 11.25 19.51 -8.55
C ARG A 205 10.85 20.00 -7.16
N PRO A 206 9.54 20.20 -6.83
CA PRO A 206 9.16 20.59 -5.49
C PRO A 206 9.54 19.59 -4.40
N LEU A 207 9.66 18.28 -4.69
CA LEU A 207 10.08 17.28 -3.70
C LEU A 207 11.45 17.58 -3.09
N GLY A 208 12.42 18.01 -3.91
CA GLY A 208 13.74 18.43 -3.45
C GLY A 208 13.67 19.67 -2.54
N LYS A 209 12.81 20.66 -2.87
CA LYS A 209 12.58 21.86 -2.06
C LYS A 209 12.01 21.55 -0.67
N TYR A 210 11.07 20.60 -0.58
CA TYR A 210 10.42 20.26 0.69
C TYR A 210 11.08 19.07 1.42
N HIS A 211 12.10 18.43 0.84
CA HIS A 211 12.71 17.20 1.34
C HIS A 211 11.68 16.12 1.68
N ARG A 212 10.74 15.89 0.77
CA ARG A 212 9.70 14.85 0.87
C ARG A 212 10.00 13.68 -0.07
N PRO A 213 9.61 12.45 0.30
CA PRO A 213 9.86 11.28 -0.54
C PRO A 213 9.01 11.27 -1.81
N LEU A 214 9.63 10.79 -2.89
CA LEU A 214 8.95 10.15 -3.99
C LEU A 214 8.68 8.70 -3.61
N THR A 215 7.41 8.25 -3.64
CA THR A 215 7.08 6.82 -3.54
C THR A 215 6.80 6.29 -4.95
N ALA A 216 7.38 5.16 -5.32
CA ALA A 216 7.41 4.73 -6.71
C ALA A 216 6.95 3.28 -6.90
N HIS A 217 5.76 3.08 -7.48
CA HIS A 217 5.45 1.85 -8.18
C HIS A 217 6.22 1.89 -9.51
N ILE A 218 7.21 1.04 -9.65
CA ILE A 218 8.16 1.02 -10.76
C ILE A 218 7.51 0.51 -12.06
N ARG A 219 8.19 0.69 -13.18
CA ARG A 219 7.67 0.37 -14.52
C ARG A 219 7.46 -1.12 -14.76
N GLY A 220 8.33 -1.96 -14.22
CA GLY A 220 8.26 -3.41 -14.30
C GLY A 220 8.84 -4.07 -13.07
N GLU A 221 8.21 -5.16 -12.63
CA GLU A 221 8.53 -5.88 -11.39
C GLU A 221 9.02 -7.32 -11.68
N GLY A 222 9.13 -7.68 -12.96
CA GLY A 222 9.60 -8.97 -13.48
C GLY A 222 10.92 -8.85 -14.22
N ASP A 223 10.90 -9.08 -15.51
CA ASP A 223 12.08 -9.13 -16.37
C ASP A 223 12.83 -7.79 -16.45
N SER A 224 12.12 -6.68 -16.30
CA SER A 224 12.67 -5.32 -16.30
C SER A 224 12.85 -4.71 -14.91
N LEU A 225 12.86 -5.53 -13.84
CA LEU A 225 12.96 -5.06 -12.44
C LEU A 225 14.18 -4.17 -12.20
N VAL A 226 15.36 -4.59 -12.68
CA VAL A 226 16.63 -3.91 -12.42
C VAL A 226 16.66 -2.54 -13.09
N GLU A 227 16.27 -2.48 -14.36
CA GLU A 227 16.19 -1.25 -15.14
C GLU A 227 15.15 -0.27 -14.57
N SER A 228 14.03 -0.80 -14.09
CA SER A 228 12.96 0.00 -13.47
C SER A 228 13.38 0.60 -12.12
N VAL A 229 14.18 -0.12 -11.33
CA VAL A 229 14.80 0.40 -10.11
C VAL A 229 15.82 1.50 -10.44
N GLU A 230 16.65 1.30 -11.46
CA GLU A 230 17.60 2.35 -11.92
C GLU A 230 16.88 3.60 -12.45
N GLU A 231 15.73 3.44 -13.12
CA GLU A 231 14.91 4.57 -13.60
C GLU A 231 14.48 5.48 -12.44
N VAL A 232 13.87 4.92 -11.39
CA VAL A 232 13.38 5.72 -10.25
C VAL A 232 14.50 6.26 -9.37
N ILE A 233 15.62 5.55 -9.25
CA ILE A 233 16.83 6.08 -8.59
C ILE A 233 17.35 7.31 -9.36
N ARG A 234 17.41 7.27 -10.68
CA ARG A 234 17.83 8.42 -11.52
C ARG A 234 16.89 9.61 -11.36
N ILE A 235 15.57 9.39 -11.30
CA ILE A 235 14.59 10.45 -11.02
C ILE A 235 14.92 11.11 -9.69
N ALA A 236 15.04 10.32 -8.62
CA ALA A 236 15.27 10.81 -7.26
C ALA A 236 16.63 11.54 -7.12
N GLU A 237 17.70 11.00 -7.71
CA GLU A 237 19.03 11.66 -7.76
C GLU A 237 18.96 13.01 -8.46
N THR A 238 18.25 13.08 -9.61
CA THR A 238 18.16 14.31 -10.40
C THR A 238 17.31 15.38 -9.72
N VAL A 239 16.21 14.96 -9.08
CA VAL A 239 15.32 15.86 -8.32
C VAL A 239 15.93 16.26 -6.96
N GLY A 240 16.82 15.44 -6.40
CA GLY A 240 17.41 15.63 -5.07
C GLY A 240 16.43 15.34 -3.94
N CYS A 241 15.60 14.32 -4.08
CA CYS A 241 14.60 13.92 -3.08
C CYS A 241 14.85 12.51 -2.55
N PRO A 242 14.37 12.16 -1.34
CA PRO A 242 14.32 10.78 -0.86
C PRO A 242 13.43 9.92 -1.76
N LEU A 243 13.79 8.64 -1.93
CA LEU A 243 13.05 7.65 -2.71
C LEU A 243 12.54 6.52 -1.82
N GLU A 244 11.26 6.19 -1.97
CA GLU A 244 10.64 4.96 -1.43
C GLU A 244 10.22 4.08 -2.61
N ILE A 245 10.84 2.92 -2.79
CA ILE A 245 10.43 1.95 -3.81
C ILE A 245 9.26 1.15 -3.26
N SER A 246 8.10 1.31 -3.87
CA SER A 246 6.84 0.71 -3.42
C SER A 246 6.82 -0.81 -3.62
N HIS A 247 6.29 -1.56 -2.62
CA HIS A 247 6.04 -3.02 -2.64
C HIS A 247 7.11 -3.79 -3.43
N PHE A 248 8.38 -3.55 -3.06
CA PHE A 248 9.56 -4.04 -3.76
C PHE A 248 9.58 -5.57 -3.82
N LYS A 249 9.56 -6.12 -5.03
CA LYS A 249 9.46 -7.55 -5.30
C LYS A 249 10.07 -7.94 -6.64
N SER A 250 10.29 -9.24 -6.84
CA SER A 250 10.63 -9.84 -8.13
C SER A 250 9.51 -10.79 -8.55
N CYS A 251 8.87 -10.51 -9.68
CA CYS A 251 7.77 -11.27 -10.23
C CYS A 251 8.22 -12.24 -11.35
N GLY A 252 7.56 -13.41 -11.42
CA GLY A 252 7.85 -14.43 -12.43
C GLY A 252 8.84 -15.48 -11.95
N MET A 253 8.47 -16.77 -12.12
CA MET A 253 9.22 -17.90 -11.54
C MET A 253 10.70 -17.98 -11.99
N HIS A 254 10.99 -17.56 -13.22
CA HIS A 254 12.38 -17.59 -13.73
C HIS A 254 13.25 -16.44 -13.20
N ASN A 255 12.64 -15.43 -12.55
CA ASN A 255 13.29 -14.28 -11.93
C ASN A 255 13.58 -14.51 -10.44
N TRP A 256 12.93 -15.51 -9.83
CA TRP A 256 13.07 -15.77 -8.40
C TRP A 256 14.50 -16.06 -8.00
N GLU A 257 14.88 -15.57 -6.82
CA GLU A 257 16.20 -15.74 -6.22
C GLU A 257 17.36 -15.21 -7.08
N ARG A 258 17.04 -14.36 -8.06
CA ARG A 258 18.02 -13.78 -8.99
C ARG A 258 17.86 -12.27 -9.16
N GLU A 259 16.75 -11.84 -9.75
CA GLU A 259 16.59 -10.42 -10.11
C GLU A 259 16.43 -9.52 -8.89
N ILE A 260 15.85 -10.01 -7.80
CA ILE A 260 15.73 -9.27 -6.55
C ILE A 260 17.11 -8.88 -5.99
N TYR A 261 18.09 -9.77 -6.03
CA TYR A 261 19.45 -9.48 -5.53
C TYR A 261 20.20 -8.49 -6.40
N ARG A 262 20.01 -8.56 -7.72
CA ARG A 262 20.56 -7.56 -8.66
C ARG A 262 19.96 -6.18 -8.43
N ALA A 263 18.66 -6.10 -8.18
CA ALA A 263 17.97 -4.85 -7.87
C ALA A 263 18.40 -4.29 -6.50
N ILE A 264 18.57 -5.16 -5.48
CA ILE A 264 19.14 -4.79 -4.17
C ILE A 264 20.53 -4.17 -4.35
N GLU A 265 21.40 -4.77 -5.17
CA GLU A 265 22.73 -4.21 -5.46
C GLU A 265 22.66 -2.79 -6.05
N LYS A 266 21.68 -2.50 -6.94
CA LYS A 266 21.48 -1.15 -7.47
C LYS A 266 21.09 -0.15 -6.39
N ILE A 267 20.20 -0.57 -5.48
CA ILE A 267 19.78 0.25 -4.32
C ILE A 267 20.99 0.52 -3.41
N GLU A 268 21.75 -0.52 -3.04
CA GLU A 268 22.94 -0.38 -2.18
C GLU A 268 24.00 0.55 -2.81
N ASN A 269 24.22 0.42 -4.11
CA ASN A 269 25.13 1.29 -4.84
C ASN A 269 24.64 2.75 -4.85
N ALA A 270 23.34 3.01 -4.98
CA ALA A 270 22.76 4.34 -4.88
C ALA A 270 22.91 4.91 -3.45
N ARG A 271 22.61 4.10 -2.44
CA ARG A 271 22.79 4.47 -1.03
C ARG A 271 24.25 4.79 -0.69
N ALA A 272 25.19 4.01 -1.22
CA ALA A 272 26.63 4.28 -1.05
C ALA A 272 27.08 5.61 -1.67
N ARG A 273 26.38 6.08 -2.72
CA ARG A 273 26.59 7.41 -3.34
C ARG A 273 25.89 8.54 -2.57
N GLY A 274 25.12 8.23 -1.53
CA GLY A 274 24.41 9.21 -0.69
C GLY A 274 22.96 9.47 -1.10
N VAL A 275 22.37 8.67 -2.03
CA VAL A 275 20.93 8.75 -2.33
C VAL A 275 20.15 8.13 -1.19
N ASP A 276 19.17 8.85 -0.65
CA ASP A 276 18.31 8.34 0.42
C ASP A 276 17.21 7.44 -0.18
N VAL A 277 17.52 6.13 -0.32
CA VAL A 277 16.59 5.12 -0.84
C VAL A 277 16.14 4.20 0.27
N THR A 278 14.82 4.00 0.39
CA THR A 278 14.15 2.94 1.16
C THR A 278 13.23 2.17 0.22
N CYS A 279 12.72 1.04 0.67
CA CYS A 279 11.68 0.29 -0.03
C CYS A 279 10.63 -0.20 0.97
N ASP A 280 9.43 -0.45 0.50
CA ASP A 280 8.40 -1.10 1.30
C ASP A 280 8.07 -2.50 0.74
N PHE A 281 7.43 -3.33 1.57
CA PHE A 281 7.04 -4.70 1.22
C PHE A 281 5.89 -5.19 2.10
N TYR A 282 5.20 -6.21 1.65
CA TYR A 282 4.19 -6.95 2.44
C TYR A 282 4.58 -8.43 2.58
N PRO A 283 4.18 -9.12 3.68
CA PRO A 283 4.69 -10.45 4.03
C PRO A 283 3.89 -11.58 3.34
N TYR A 284 3.75 -11.50 2.02
CA TYR A 284 3.00 -12.47 1.20
C TYR A 284 3.67 -12.68 -0.15
N CYS A 285 3.58 -13.91 -0.68
CA CYS A 285 4.15 -14.28 -1.97
C CYS A 285 3.21 -14.01 -3.17
N GLY A 286 2.14 -13.25 -2.98
CA GLY A 286 1.17 -12.88 -4.01
C GLY A 286 0.90 -11.39 -4.04
N GLY A 287 0.65 -10.86 -5.22
CA GLY A 287 0.17 -9.50 -5.45
C GLY A 287 -1.32 -9.46 -5.78
N SER A 288 -1.92 -8.29 -5.75
CA SER A 288 -3.31 -8.08 -6.18
C SER A 288 -3.36 -6.95 -7.20
N THR A 289 -4.00 -7.24 -8.34
CA THR A 289 -4.16 -6.30 -9.45
C THR A 289 -5.39 -6.66 -10.28
N MET A 290 -5.56 -6.04 -11.44
CA MET A 290 -6.65 -6.31 -12.38
C MET A 290 -6.26 -7.39 -13.39
N LEU A 291 -7.24 -8.21 -13.81
CA LEU A 291 -7.01 -9.22 -14.87
C LEU A 291 -6.59 -8.59 -16.21
N THR A 292 -6.94 -7.33 -16.44
CA THR A 292 -6.51 -6.57 -17.62
C THR A 292 -5.01 -6.33 -17.71
N THR A 293 -4.25 -6.47 -16.62
CA THR A 293 -2.78 -6.47 -16.65
C THR A 293 -2.21 -7.67 -17.41
N MET A 294 -3.03 -8.70 -17.65
CA MET A 294 -2.71 -9.88 -18.47
C MET A 294 -2.97 -9.66 -19.97
N LEU A 295 -3.47 -8.48 -20.39
CA LEU A 295 -3.67 -8.14 -21.79
C LEU A 295 -2.35 -7.70 -22.44
N PRO A 296 -1.85 -8.43 -23.45
CA PRO A 296 -0.66 -8.00 -24.17
C PRO A 296 -0.84 -6.61 -24.79
N PRO A 297 0.17 -5.72 -24.72
CA PRO A 297 0.07 -4.35 -25.21
C PRO A 297 -0.36 -4.21 -26.67
N VAL A 298 -0.01 -5.20 -27.52
CA VAL A 298 -0.39 -5.26 -28.93
C VAL A 298 -1.91 -5.32 -29.15
N LEU A 299 -2.68 -5.77 -28.15
CA LEU A 299 -4.13 -5.82 -28.19
C LEU A 299 -4.81 -4.57 -27.62
N CYS A 300 -4.04 -3.70 -26.96
CA CYS A 300 -4.54 -2.49 -26.29
C CYS A 300 -4.32 -1.20 -27.07
N THR A 301 -4.04 -1.28 -28.38
CA THR A 301 -3.77 -0.11 -29.24
C THR A 301 -4.90 0.91 -29.27
N ASP A 302 -6.15 0.44 -29.19
CA ASP A 302 -7.36 1.27 -29.18
C ASP A 302 -7.94 1.46 -27.77
N GLY A 303 -7.15 1.13 -26.75
CA GLY A 303 -7.51 1.21 -25.32
C GLY A 303 -8.02 -0.12 -24.75
N ILE A 304 -8.03 -0.19 -23.40
CA ILE A 304 -8.42 -1.40 -22.65
C ILE A 304 -9.90 -1.75 -22.91
N ASP A 305 -10.79 -0.76 -22.93
CA ASP A 305 -12.22 -0.98 -23.14
C ASP A 305 -12.49 -1.63 -24.50
N ALA A 306 -11.83 -1.13 -25.56
CA ALA A 306 -11.93 -1.71 -26.90
C ALA A 306 -11.38 -3.15 -26.94
N ALA A 307 -10.24 -3.38 -26.26
CA ALA A 307 -9.67 -4.72 -26.12
C ALA A 307 -10.64 -5.68 -25.40
N CYS A 308 -11.18 -5.29 -24.25
CA CYS A 308 -12.18 -6.08 -23.50
C CYS A 308 -13.45 -6.34 -24.30
N ALA A 309 -13.93 -5.37 -25.07
CA ALA A 309 -15.08 -5.57 -25.96
C ALA A 309 -14.79 -6.60 -27.07
N ALA A 310 -13.60 -6.54 -27.68
CA ALA A 310 -13.17 -7.49 -28.71
C ALA A 310 -13.11 -8.93 -28.22
N LEU A 311 -12.80 -9.17 -26.93
CA LEU A 311 -12.76 -10.49 -26.30
C LEU A 311 -14.13 -11.19 -26.24
N GLY A 312 -15.23 -10.50 -26.51
CA GLY A 312 -16.56 -11.09 -26.69
C GLY A 312 -16.73 -11.87 -28.00
N THR A 313 -15.75 -11.83 -28.89
CA THR A 313 -15.78 -12.51 -30.19
C THR A 313 -14.81 -13.69 -30.27
N LYS A 314 -15.13 -14.71 -31.10
CA LYS A 314 -14.23 -15.86 -31.31
C LYS A 314 -12.85 -15.43 -31.83
N ASP A 315 -12.81 -14.45 -32.74
CA ASP A 315 -11.56 -13.91 -33.28
C ASP A 315 -10.76 -13.19 -32.21
N GLY A 316 -11.39 -12.37 -31.37
CA GLY A 316 -10.74 -11.68 -30.26
C GLY A 316 -10.13 -12.65 -29.25
N VAL A 317 -10.86 -13.73 -28.88
CA VAL A 317 -10.33 -14.78 -28.00
C VAL A 317 -9.12 -15.47 -28.62
N GLU A 318 -9.18 -15.81 -29.92
CA GLU A 318 -8.06 -16.47 -30.60
C GLU A 318 -6.82 -15.56 -30.73
N ARG A 319 -7.02 -14.27 -30.98
CA ARG A 319 -5.94 -13.26 -30.99
C ARG A 319 -5.31 -13.14 -29.60
N PHE A 320 -6.12 -13.07 -28.55
CA PHE A 320 -5.65 -13.02 -27.16
C PHE A 320 -4.87 -14.30 -26.81
N ARG A 321 -5.42 -15.49 -27.11
CA ARG A 321 -4.75 -16.77 -26.87
C ARG A 321 -3.36 -16.83 -27.49
N LYS A 322 -3.20 -16.37 -28.74
CA LYS A 322 -1.89 -16.33 -29.43
C LYS A 322 -0.94 -15.34 -28.77
N ALA A 323 -1.43 -14.15 -28.45
CA ALA A 323 -0.61 -13.08 -27.87
C ALA A 323 -0.20 -13.39 -26.42
N ALA A 324 -1.08 -14.01 -25.60
CA ALA A 324 -0.79 -14.34 -24.21
C ALA A 324 0.24 -15.49 -24.05
N ARG A 325 0.55 -16.24 -25.10
CA ARG A 325 1.48 -17.39 -25.07
C ARG A 325 2.90 -17.09 -25.49
N VAL A 326 3.22 -15.84 -25.81
CA VAL A 326 4.57 -15.44 -26.24
C VAL A 326 5.19 -14.47 -25.24
N PRO A 327 6.53 -14.50 -25.05
CA PRO A 327 7.22 -13.50 -24.24
C PRO A 327 7.27 -12.14 -24.97
N TYR A 328 7.49 -11.07 -24.21
CA TYR A 328 7.69 -9.69 -24.69
C TYR A 328 8.93 -9.13 -24.02
N ASP A 329 9.66 -8.26 -24.71
CA ASP A 329 10.89 -7.65 -24.19
C ASP A 329 10.60 -6.44 -23.27
N ASP A 330 9.44 -5.82 -23.43
CA ASP A 330 9.05 -4.55 -22.78
C ASP A 330 7.80 -4.66 -21.91
N TRP A 331 7.33 -5.90 -21.64
CA TRP A 331 6.15 -6.15 -20.82
C TRP A 331 6.18 -7.53 -20.17
N ASP A 332 5.92 -7.56 -18.85
CA ASP A 332 5.90 -8.79 -18.05
C ASP A 332 4.66 -9.64 -18.38
N ASN A 333 4.81 -10.69 -19.19
CA ASN A 333 3.74 -11.62 -19.51
C ASN A 333 3.58 -12.70 -18.44
N TYR A 334 2.75 -12.43 -17.43
CA TYR A 334 2.51 -13.37 -16.34
C TYR A 334 1.84 -14.69 -16.78
N ALA A 335 1.13 -14.73 -17.91
CA ALA A 335 0.63 -16.00 -18.46
C ALA A 335 1.78 -16.95 -18.84
N VAL A 336 2.93 -16.41 -19.28
CA VAL A 336 4.14 -17.16 -19.61
C VAL A 336 5.01 -17.38 -18.36
N THR A 337 5.21 -16.34 -17.56
CA THR A 337 6.19 -16.36 -16.46
C THR A 337 5.68 -17.00 -15.17
N LEU A 338 4.36 -17.08 -14.98
CA LEU A 338 3.70 -17.72 -13.83
C LEU A 338 2.81 -18.90 -14.22
N GLY A 339 2.13 -18.80 -15.37
CA GLY A 339 1.06 -19.71 -15.74
C GLY A 339 -0.29 -19.37 -15.07
N TRP A 340 -1.37 -19.80 -15.69
CA TRP A 340 -2.75 -19.54 -15.26
C TRP A 340 -3.17 -20.27 -13.98
N ASP A 341 -2.41 -21.24 -13.51
CA ASP A 341 -2.61 -21.93 -12.23
C ASP A 341 -2.23 -21.08 -11.02
N ARG A 342 -1.43 -20.03 -11.22
CA ARG A 342 -1.01 -19.06 -10.19
C ARG A 342 -1.76 -17.74 -10.22
N ILE A 343 -2.74 -17.58 -11.09
CA ILE A 343 -3.60 -16.41 -11.21
C ILE A 343 -4.98 -16.74 -10.63
N LEU A 344 -5.29 -16.21 -9.44
CA LEU A 344 -6.55 -16.47 -8.74
C LEU A 344 -7.56 -15.35 -9.04
N VAL A 345 -8.82 -15.71 -9.31
CA VAL A 345 -9.91 -14.74 -9.45
C VAL A 345 -10.30 -14.21 -8.07
N SER A 346 -10.16 -12.92 -7.83
CA SER A 346 -10.42 -12.31 -6.52
C SER A 346 -11.65 -11.40 -6.46
N THR A 347 -11.96 -10.70 -7.56
CA THR A 347 -13.05 -9.74 -7.61
C THR A 347 -13.83 -9.86 -8.89
N VAL A 348 -15.15 -9.92 -8.77
CA VAL A 348 -16.09 -9.82 -9.89
C VAL A 348 -17.32 -9.04 -9.45
N SER A 349 -17.96 -8.32 -10.39
CA SER A 349 -19.18 -7.56 -10.14
C SER A 349 -20.45 -8.35 -10.49
N ARG A 350 -20.37 -9.23 -11.50
CA ARG A 350 -21.51 -9.98 -11.99
C ARG A 350 -21.78 -11.24 -11.18
N GLU A 351 -23.04 -11.50 -10.85
CA GLU A 351 -23.47 -12.66 -10.06
C GLU A 351 -23.05 -13.98 -10.71
N GLU A 352 -23.20 -14.09 -12.03
CA GLU A 352 -22.84 -15.28 -12.80
C GLU A 352 -21.35 -15.63 -12.74
N ASN A 353 -20.48 -14.67 -12.44
CA ASN A 353 -19.02 -14.84 -12.36
C ASN A 353 -18.53 -15.18 -10.93
N LYS A 354 -19.36 -15.00 -9.90
CA LYS A 354 -18.97 -15.30 -8.50
C LYS A 354 -18.53 -16.74 -8.27
N LYS A 355 -18.99 -17.68 -9.09
CA LYS A 355 -18.59 -19.10 -9.03
C LYS A 355 -17.10 -19.34 -9.32
N TYR A 356 -16.37 -18.37 -9.89
CA TYR A 356 -14.94 -18.44 -10.18
C TYR A 356 -14.07 -17.92 -9.04
N LEU A 357 -14.64 -17.20 -8.07
CA LEU A 357 -13.89 -16.58 -6.97
C LEU A 357 -13.08 -17.60 -6.17
N GLY A 358 -11.84 -17.22 -5.84
CA GLY A 358 -10.90 -18.04 -5.08
C GLY A 358 -10.27 -19.20 -5.86
N LEU A 359 -10.73 -19.45 -7.11
CA LEU A 359 -10.12 -20.45 -7.97
C LEU A 359 -9.05 -19.83 -8.86
N SER A 360 -8.01 -20.60 -9.22
CA SER A 360 -7.13 -20.18 -10.28
C SER A 360 -7.89 -20.18 -11.62
N VAL A 361 -7.47 -19.29 -12.54
CA VAL A 361 -8.10 -19.19 -13.87
C VAL A 361 -8.06 -20.54 -14.58
N LYS A 362 -6.95 -21.29 -14.46
CA LYS A 362 -6.83 -22.64 -15.02
C LYS A 362 -7.83 -23.62 -14.38
N ALA A 363 -7.86 -23.73 -13.05
CA ALA A 363 -8.77 -24.65 -12.37
C ALA A 363 -10.24 -24.29 -12.60
N ALA A 364 -10.56 -23.00 -12.68
CA ALA A 364 -11.91 -22.54 -13.00
C ALA A 364 -12.29 -22.88 -14.45
N ALA A 365 -11.39 -22.70 -15.42
CA ALA A 365 -11.63 -23.07 -16.81
C ALA A 365 -11.93 -24.56 -16.95
N GLU A 366 -11.10 -25.42 -16.36
CA GLU A 366 -11.29 -26.88 -16.34
C GLU A 366 -12.62 -27.28 -15.69
N LYS A 367 -12.92 -26.72 -14.50
CA LYS A 367 -14.13 -27.05 -13.73
C LYS A 367 -15.43 -26.66 -14.43
N PHE A 368 -15.42 -25.54 -15.16
CA PHE A 368 -16.63 -24.98 -15.77
C PHE A 368 -16.71 -25.16 -17.29
N GLY A 369 -15.80 -25.95 -17.87
CA GLY A 369 -15.89 -26.42 -19.25
C GLY A 369 -15.49 -25.37 -20.30
N PHE A 370 -14.56 -24.50 -20.01
CA PHE A 370 -13.91 -23.64 -21.01
C PHE A 370 -12.83 -24.43 -21.77
N ASP A 371 -12.59 -24.07 -23.01
CA ASP A 371 -11.58 -24.73 -23.86
C ASP A 371 -10.17 -24.66 -23.25
N ASP A 372 -9.83 -23.51 -22.64
CA ASP A 372 -8.57 -23.26 -21.95
C ASP A 372 -8.70 -22.07 -20.97
N ALA A 373 -7.61 -21.78 -20.27
CA ALA A 373 -7.56 -20.68 -19.30
C ALA A 373 -7.72 -19.31 -19.98
N GLU A 374 -7.17 -19.14 -21.18
CA GLU A 374 -7.29 -17.90 -21.95
C GLU A 374 -8.73 -17.62 -22.35
N ALA A 375 -9.53 -18.66 -22.65
CA ALA A 375 -10.95 -18.51 -22.95
C ALA A 375 -11.74 -18.00 -21.73
N LEU A 376 -11.45 -18.51 -20.52
CA LEU A 376 -12.06 -18.00 -19.28
C LEU A 376 -11.57 -16.58 -18.97
N ALA A 377 -10.28 -16.31 -19.10
CA ALA A 377 -9.73 -14.97 -18.86
C ALA A 377 -10.37 -13.93 -19.81
N ALA A 378 -10.51 -14.27 -21.09
CA ALA A 378 -11.19 -13.43 -22.07
C ALA A 378 -12.68 -13.21 -21.70
N HIS A 379 -13.38 -14.27 -21.29
CA HIS A 379 -14.77 -14.18 -20.81
C HIS A 379 -14.89 -13.21 -19.62
N LEU A 380 -14.03 -13.34 -18.61
CA LEU A 380 -14.05 -12.48 -17.44
C LEU A 380 -13.73 -11.02 -17.79
N MET A 381 -12.70 -10.76 -18.58
CA MET A 381 -12.35 -9.39 -19.01
C MET A 381 -13.49 -8.76 -19.80
N HIS A 382 -14.14 -9.52 -20.70
CA HIS A 382 -15.26 -9.02 -21.48
C HIS A 382 -16.51 -8.76 -20.62
N THR A 383 -16.93 -9.73 -19.82
CA THR A 383 -18.19 -9.65 -19.07
C THR A 383 -18.12 -8.66 -17.90
N GLU A 384 -16.96 -8.52 -17.26
CA GLU A 384 -16.71 -7.54 -16.19
C GLU A 384 -16.30 -6.15 -16.73
N GLY A 385 -16.21 -5.97 -18.05
CA GLY A 385 -15.78 -4.70 -18.65
C GLY A 385 -14.39 -4.26 -18.18
N GLY A 386 -13.46 -5.22 -17.98
CA GLY A 386 -12.13 -4.98 -17.43
C GLY A 386 -12.06 -4.95 -15.90
N GLY A 387 -13.20 -4.96 -15.19
CA GLY A 387 -13.27 -4.81 -13.73
C GLY A 387 -13.00 -6.09 -12.91
N CYS A 388 -12.49 -7.17 -13.52
CA CYS A 388 -12.14 -8.39 -12.82
C CYS A 388 -10.79 -8.22 -12.06
N GLY A 389 -10.79 -8.38 -10.74
CA GLY A 389 -9.58 -8.42 -9.92
C GLY A 389 -8.98 -9.81 -9.80
N ILE A 390 -7.66 -9.85 -9.67
CA ILE A 390 -6.89 -11.09 -9.49
C ILE A 390 -5.89 -10.99 -8.35
N ILE A 391 -5.50 -12.17 -7.83
CA ILE A 391 -4.30 -12.34 -7.02
C ILE A 391 -3.34 -13.18 -7.86
N ASN A 392 -2.13 -12.66 -8.09
CA ASN A 392 -1.05 -13.36 -8.76
C ASN A 392 -0.04 -13.87 -7.72
N LEU A 393 0.19 -15.17 -7.65
CA LEU A 393 1.17 -15.80 -6.77
C LEU A 393 2.56 -15.69 -7.43
N SER A 394 3.09 -14.48 -7.50
CA SER A 394 4.18 -14.08 -8.39
C SER A 394 5.57 -14.05 -7.76
N MET A 395 5.68 -14.19 -6.43
CA MET A 395 6.93 -14.04 -5.69
C MET A 395 7.37 -15.36 -5.04
N SER A 396 8.68 -15.55 -4.84
CA SER A 396 9.21 -16.59 -3.97
C SER A 396 9.23 -16.12 -2.51
N GLN A 397 9.15 -17.06 -1.57
CA GLN A 397 9.27 -16.76 -0.14
C GLN A 397 10.68 -16.26 0.19
N ASP A 398 11.71 -16.80 -0.46
CA ASP A 398 13.10 -16.41 -0.24
C ASP A 398 13.38 -14.97 -0.68
N ASP A 399 12.73 -14.51 -1.77
CA ASP A 399 12.82 -13.10 -2.21
C ASP A 399 12.13 -12.17 -1.21
N VAL A 400 10.94 -12.53 -0.71
CA VAL A 400 10.23 -11.74 0.31
C VAL A 400 11.05 -11.68 1.60
N ASP A 401 11.66 -12.79 2.02
CA ASP A 401 12.53 -12.86 3.19
C ASP A 401 13.80 -12.00 3.01
N ALA A 402 14.39 -12.00 1.80
CA ALA A 402 15.54 -11.16 1.49
C ALA A 402 15.20 -9.68 1.63
N VAL A 403 14.06 -9.23 1.10
CA VAL A 403 13.60 -7.85 1.26
C VAL A 403 13.28 -7.52 2.72
N ALA A 404 12.62 -8.43 3.45
CA ALA A 404 12.30 -8.23 4.86
C ALA A 404 13.54 -7.99 5.73
N LYS A 405 14.69 -8.60 5.39
CA LYS A 405 15.98 -8.45 6.10
C LYS A 405 16.70 -7.14 5.83
N LEU A 406 16.35 -6.40 4.77
CA LEU A 406 17.01 -5.14 4.44
C LEU A 406 16.80 -4.11 5.56
N PRO A 407 17.86 -3.43 6.04
CA PRO A 407 17.72 -2.46 7.14
C PRO A 407 16.92 -1.20 6.76
N TYR A 408 16.64 -1.02 5.49
CA TYR A 408 15.90 0.10 4.91
C TYR A 408 14.56 -0.32 4.27
N SER A 409 14.09 -1.54 4.51
CA SER A 409 12.74 -1.96 4.10
C SER A 409 11.72 -1.65 5.20
N LEU A 410 10.51 -1.28 4.78
CA LEU A 410 9.39 -0.90 5.64
C LEU A 410 8.22 -1.83 5.40
N LEU A 411 7.52 -2.22 6.47
CA LEU A 411 6.33 -3.06 6.32
C LEU A 411 5.12 -2.22 5.92
N ILE A 412 4.35 -2.75 4.96
CA ILE A 412 3.10 -2.16 4.48
C ILE A 412 2.02 -3.23 4.34
N SER A 413 0.78 -2.79 4.12
CA SER A 413 -0.30 -3.68 3.70
C SER A 413 -0.54 -3.69 2.18
N ASP A 414 -0.35 -2.57 1.50
CA ASP A 414 -0.72 -2.36 0.10
C ASP A 414 -2.20 -2.75 -0.15
N SER A 415 -3.06 -2.37 0.78
CA SER A 415 -4.47 -2.79 0.81
C SER A 415 -5.33 -2.03 -0.16
N LEU A 416 -6.20 -2.77 -0.87
CA LEU A 416 -7.20 -2.25 -1.81
C LEU A 416 -8.59 -2.35 -1.20
N TYR A 417 -9.45 -1.37 -1.50
CA TYR A 417 -10.84 -1.31 -1.01
C TYR A 417 -11.89 -1.47 -2.10
N ALA A 418 -11.50 -1.89 -3.29
CA ALA A 418 -12.46 -2.28 -4.33
C ALA A 418 -13.41 -3.35 -3.77
N ALA A 419 -14.65 -3.37 -4.24
CA ALA A 419 -15.66 -4.33 -3.81
C ALA A 419 -15.19 -5.77 -4.16
N THR A 420 -14.51 -6.40 -3.20
CA THR A 420 -13.95 -7.74 -3.36
C THR A 420 -14.75 -8.73 -2.55
N SER A 421 -14.98 -9.92 -3.07
CA SER A 421 -15.62 -11.02 -2.33
C SER A 421 -14.59 -11.98 -1.73
N THR A 422 -13.37 -12.02 -2.25
CA THR A 422 -12.21 -12.74 -1.70
C THR A 422 -10.98 -11.82 -1.76
N PRO A 423 -10.87 -10.87 -0.80
CA PRO A 423 -9.77 -9.91 -0.82
C PRO A 423 -8.43 -10.61 -0.60
N HIS A 424 -7.36 -10.00 -1.10
CA HIS A 424 -6.01 -10.42 -0.74
C HIS A 424 -5.84 -10.37 0.79
N PRO A 425 -5.27 -11.42 1.44
CA PRO A 425 -5.15 -11.50 2.90
C PRO A 425 -4.40 -10.32 3.54
N ARG A 426 -3.58 -9.59 2.77
CA ARG A 426 -2.85 -8.40 3.23
C ARG A 426 -3.77 -7.28 3.75
N LEU A 427 -5.03 -7.21 3.25
CA LEU A 427 -6.03 -6.27 3.75
C LEU A 427 -6.33 -6.48 5.23
N LEU A 428 -6.30 -7.73 5.70
CA LEU A 428 -6.80 -8.14 7.01
C LEU A 428 -5.71 -8.58 7.98
N GLY A 429 -4.47 -8.87 7.52
CA GLY A 429 -3.51 -9.55 8.36
C GLY A 429 -2.02 -9.24 8.12
N ALA A 430 -1.64 -8.23 7.31
CA ALA A 430 -0.23 -7.99 6.97
C ALA A 430 0.67 -7.74 8.20
N PHE A 431 0.22 -6.88 9.12
CA PHE A 431 1.01 -6.49 10.29
C PHE A 431 1.15 -7.60 11.35
N PRO A 432 0.05 -8.24 11.81
CA PRO A 432 0.19 -9.35 12.74
C PRO A 432 0.93 -10.55 12.13
N ARG A 433 0.72 -10.86 10.82
CA ARG A 433 1.47 -11.90 10.12
C ARG A 433 2.98 -11.65 10.15
N PHE A 434 3.41 -10.43 9.81
CA PHE A 434 4.83 -10.11 9.80
C PHE A 434 5.45 -10.28 11.19
N LEU A 435 4.77 -9.80 12.22
CA LEU A 435 5.27 -9.93 13.58
C LEU A 435 5.31 -11.40 14.03
N ARG A 436 4.21 -12.14 13.88
CA ARG A 436 4.10 -13.53 14.29
C ARG A 436 5.05 -14.44 13.48
N GLU A 437 4.88 -14.47 12.16
CA GLU A 437 5.58 -15.43 11.31
C GLU A 437 7.07 -15.04 11.12
N TYR A 438 7.35 -13.76 10.81
CA TYR A 438 8.72 -13.35 10.45
C TYR A 438 9.60 -13.07 11.66
N ALA A 439 9.03 -12.56 12.76
CA ALA A 439 9.84 -12.23 13.93
C ALA A 439 9.83 -13.33 15.00
N PHE A 440 8.66 -13.88 15.37
CA PHE A 440 8.57 -14.83 16.48
C PHE A 440 8.69 -16.31 16.07
N GLU A 441 8.16 -16.73 14.92
CA GLU A 441 8.17 -18.13 14.51
C GLU A 441 9.41 -18.50 13.66
N ARG A 442 9.63 -17.76 12.56
CA ARG A 442 10.70 -18.06 11.58
C ARG A 442 12.01 -17.34 11.87
N HIS A 443 12.01 -16.32 12.72
CA HIS A 443 13.20 -15.51 13.05
C HIS A 443 13.92 -14.93 11.83
N VAL A 444 13.17 -14.50 10.82
CA VAL A 444 13.68 -13.83 9.61
C VAL A 444 14.27 -12.46 9.98
N VAL A 445 13.59 -11.76 10.90
CA VAL A 445 14.04 -10.52 11.54
C VAL A 445 13.89 -10.65 13.05
N THR A 446 14.51 -9.76 13.83
CA THR A 446 14.25 -9.72 15.27
C THR A 446 12.92 -9.02 15.57
N PRO A 447 12.26 -9.29 16.72
CA PRO A 447 11.05 -8.55 17.11
C PRO A 447 11.27 -7.03 17.18
N GLU A 448 12.43 -6.58 17.64
CA GLU A 448 12.82 -5.16 17.70
C GLU A 448 12.86 -4.53 16.30
N ASP A 449 13.46 -5.23 15.34
CA ASP A 449 13.51 -4.77 13.94
C ASP A 449 12.12 -4.75 13.32
N ALA A 450 11.29 -5.78 13.57
CA ALA A 450 9.91 -5.83 13.08
C ALA A 450 9.11 -4.62 13.58
N ILE A 451 9.14 -4.36 14.90
CA ILE A 451 8.46 -3.20 15.48
C ILE A 451 9.02 -1.88 14.91
N TYR A 452 10.35 -1.76 14.74
CA TYR A 452 10.96 -0.57 14.11
C TYR A 452 10.44 -0.34 12.69
N LYS A 453 10.39 -1.39 11.85
CA LYS A 453 9.90 -1.34 10.45
C LYS A 453 8.41 -1.00 10.34
N MET A 454 7.63 -1.25 11.38
CA MET A 454 6.19 -0.98 11.45
C MET A 454 5.85 0.35 12.13
N THR A 455 6.82 1.03 12.77
CA THR A 455 6.52 2.18 13.65
C THR A 455 7.44 3.39 13.38
N PHE A 456 8.64 3.42 13.95
CA PHE A 456 9.51 4.61 13.90
C PHE A 456 10.16 4.82 12.54
N ALA A 457 10.51 3.75 11.82
CA ALA A 457 11.08 3.87 10.48
C ALA A 457 10.11 4.56 9.49
N PRO A 458 8.83 4.11 9.36
CA PRO A 458 7.86 4.80 8.53
C PRO A 458 7.51 6.22 9.03
N ALA A 459 7.41 6.44 10.36
CA ALA A 459 7.20 7.78 10.90
C ALA A 459 8.32 8.75 10.47
N LYS A 460 9.57 8.30 10.57
CA LYS A 460 10.74 9.04 10.16
C LYS A 460 10.75 9.32 8.66
N ARG A 461 10.41 8.33 7.83
CA ARG A 461 10.35 8.44 6.37
C ARG A 461 9.39 9.53 5.91
N PHE A 462 8.23 9.61 6.53
CA PHE A 462 7.17 10.57 6.19
C PHE A 462 7.15 11.82 7.08
N SER A 463 8.22 12.03 7.88
CA SER A 463 8.39 13.22 8.72
C SER A 463 7.31 13.42 9.78
N PHE A 464 6.77 12.32 10.33
CA PHE A 464 5.88 12.35 11.48
C PHE A 464 6.73 12.37 12.76
N THR A 465 7.00 13.54 13.31
CA THR A 465 8.04 13.77 14.34
C THR A 465 7.62 13.37 15.76
N ASP A 466 6.31 13.31 16.03
CA ASP A 466 5.77 13.12 17.39
C ASP A 466 5.14 11.74 17.62
N ARG A 467 5.36 10.75 16.74
CA ARG A 467 4.79 9.39 16.82
C ARG A 467 5.76 8.30 16.35
N GLY A 468 5.32 7.04 16.39
CA GLY A 468 6.11 5.88 15.97
C GLY A 468 7.17 5.43 16.99
N LYS A 469 7.25 6.09 18.16
CA LYS A 469 8.14 5.69 19.28
C LYS A 469 7.52 5.96 20.63
N ILE A 470 7.91 5.16 21.63
CA ILE A 470 7.54 5.37 23.04
C ILE A 470 8.59 6.27 23.68
N ALA A 471 8.27 7.57 23.75
CA ALA A 471 9.11 8.57 24.41
C ALA A 471 8.24 9.66 25.02
N LYS A 472 8.72 10.26 26.10
CA LYS A 472 8.04 11.40 26.74
C LYS A 472 7.76 12.51 25.73
N GLY A 473 6.51 12.97 25.69
CA GLY A 473 6.03 14.03 24.80
C GLY A 473 5.50 13.54 23.45
N CYS A 474 5.76 12.28 23.05
CA CYS A 474 5.15 11.70 21.86
C CYS A 474 3.65 11.48 22.03
N LYS A 475 2.93 11.43 20.92
CA LYS A 475 1.50 11.04 20.90
C LYS A 475 1.33 9.65 21.51
N ALA A 476 0.26 9.48 22.27
CA ALA A 476 -0.09 8.20 22.86
C ALA A 476 -0.86 7.34 21.85
N ASP A 477 -0.17 6.94 20.78
CA ASP A 477 -0.60 5.93 19.83
C ASP A 477 0.12 4.64 20.21
N LEU A 478 -0.56 3.73 20.92
CA LEU A 478 0.03 2.59 21.61
C LEU A 478 -0.76 1.30 21.36
N LEU A 479 -0.04 0.19 21.29
CA LEU A 479 -0.60 -1.16 21.24
C LEU A 479 -0.14 -1.97 22.44
N VAL A 480 -1.05 -2.79 22.98
CA VAL A 480 -0.72 -3.81 23.98
C VAL A 480 -1.35 -5.13 23.57
N PHE A 481 -0.56 -6.16 23.48
CA PHE A 481 -0.99 -7.51 23.08
C PHE A 481 -0.03 -8.58 23.62
N ASP A 482 -0.52 -9.81 23.64
CA ASP A 482 0.29 -10.99 23.84
C ASP A 482 0.77 -11.48 22.46
N PRO A 483 2.08 -11.54 22.20
CA PRO A 483 2.60 -11.97 20.89
C PRO A 483 2.27 -13.44 20.54
N GLU A 484 1.92 -14.29 21.54
CA GLU A 484 1.50 -15.67 21.28
C GLU A 484 0.05 -15.77 20.79
N VAL A 485 -0.76 -14.70 20.98
CA VAL A 485 -2.20 -14.67 20.66
C VAL A 485 -2.49 -13.73 19.49
N PHE A 486 -1.71 -12.66 19.32
CA PHE A 486 -1.93 -11.68 18.26
C PHE A 486 -1.58 -12.26 16.89
N THR A 487 -2.60 -12.51 16.06
CA THR A 487 -2.46 -13.29 14.82
C THR A 487 -3.32 -12.76 13.66
N ASP A 488 -2.87 -13.07 12.44
CA ASP A 488 -3.66 -12.99 11.22
C ASP A 488 -4.55 -14.23 11.06
N ASN A 489 -5.74 -14.05 10.48
CA ASN A 489 -6.74 -15.11 10.26
C ASN A 489 -7.19 -15.19 8.79
N ALA A 490 -6.52 -14.48 7.88
CA ALA A 490 -6.82 -14.48 6.45
C ALA A 490 -5.70 -15.16 5.65
N ASP A 491 -6.07 -15.87 4.58
CA ASP A 491 -5.13 -16.57 3.71
C ASP A 491 -5.60 -16.63 2.24
N PHE A 492 -4.78 -17.19 1.37
CA PHE A 492 -5.10 -17.36 -0.05
C PHE A 492 -6.12 -18.47 -0.34
N SER A 493 -6.54 -19.25 0.65
CA SER A 493 -7.61 -20.26 0.48
C SER A 493 -9.02 -19.66 0.46
N GLY A 494 -9.13 -18.34 0.64
CA GLY A 494 -10.38 -17.59 0.67
C GLY A 494 -10.91 -17.32 2.08
N ARG A 495 -10.19 -17.71 3.14
CA ARG A 495 -10.51 -17.29 4.49
C ARG A 495 -10.22 -15.80 4.63
N SER A 496 -11.24 -15.02 4.99
CA SER A 496 -11.22 -13.56 5.05
C SER A 496 -11.71 -13.07 6.41
N GLU A 497 -10.99 -13.47 7.47
CA GLU A 497 -11.30 -13.09 8.84
C GLU A 497 -10.34 -12.00 9.31
N PHE A 498 -10.83 -11.09 10.17
CA PHE A 498 -10.00 -10.05 10.77
C PHE A 498 -8.94 -10.66 11.69
N ALA A 499 -7.83 -9.95 11.85
CA ALA A 499 -6.83 -10.24 12.86
C ALA A 499 -7.45 -10.23 14.28
N SER A 500 -6.86 -10.99 15.19
CA SER A 500 -7.33 -11.15 16.57
C SER A 500 -6.17 -11.19 17.56
N GLY A 501 -6.46 -11.06 18.85
CA GLY A 501 -5.50 -11.08 19.95
C GLY A 501 -5.00 -9.71 20.38
N LEU A 502 -5.58 -8.62 19.88
CA LEU A 502 -5.22 -7.26 20.28
C LEU A 502 -5.94 -6.85 21.57
N TRP A 503 -5.21 -6.85 22.68
CA TRP A 503 -5.78 -6.49 23.99
C TRP A 503 -6.18 -5.02 24.03
N ARG A 504 -5.29 -4.09 23.64
CA ARG A 504 -5.56 -2.65 23.64
C ARG A 504 -4.91 -1.99 22.41
N SER A 505 -5.67 -1.12 21.75
CA SER A 505 -5.15 -0.12 20.81
C SER A 505 -5.60 1.26 21.26
N MET A 506 -4.65 2.15 21.39
CA MET A 506 -4.87 3.54 21.80
C MET A 506 -4.36 4.48 20.69
N ILE A 507 -5.14 5.51 20.38
CA ILE A 507 -4.79 6.56 19.41
C ILE A 507 -5.06 7.90 20.10
N GLY A 508 -4.05 8.77 20.15
CA GLY A 508 -4.18 10.06 20.81
C GLY A 508 -4.71 9.97 22.25
N GLY A 509 -4.30 8.94 23.02
CA GLY A 509 -4.72 8.71 24.39
C GLY A 509 -6.13 8.16 24.58
N LYS A 510 -6.83 7.78 23.52
CA LYS A 510 -8.17 7.16 23.58
C LYS A 510 -8.14 5.76 23.01
N PHE A 511 -8.81 4.82 23.64
CA PHE A 511 -8.89 3.45 23.13
C PHE A 511 -9.72 3.39 21.86
N ALA A 512 -9.14 2.86 20.79
CA ALA A 512 -9.81 2.49 19.55
C ALA A 512 -10.27 1.02 19.58
N VAL A 513 -9.47 0.14 20.21
CA VAL A 513 -9.78 -1.30 20.41
C VAL A 513 -9.60 -1.66 21.88
N LYS A 514 -10.53 -2.44 22.41
CA LYS A 514 -10.46 -3.11 23.72
C LYS A 514 -10.88 -4.56 23.56
N ASP A 515 -10.00 -5.50 23.93
CA ASP A 515 -10.28 -6.95 23.89
C ASP A 515 -10.86 -7.39 22.53
N ASP A 516 -10.13 -7.08 21.45
CA ASP A 516 -10.50 -7.30 20.04
C ASP A 516 -11.78 -6.58 19.56
N ALA A 517 -12.44 -5.82 20.41
CA ALA A 517 -13.64 -5.09 20.02
C ALA A 517 -13.34 -3.63 19.71
N LEU A 518 -13.88 -3.12 18.60
CA LEU A 518 -13.84 -1.70 18.29
C LEU A 518 -14.65 -0.92 19.34
N THR A 519 -14.11 0.20 19.80
CA THR A 519 -14.86 1.17 20.59
C THR A 519 -15.69 2.09 19.68
N SER A 520 -16.52 2.94 20.28
CA SER A 520 -17.23 4.00 19.54
C SER A 520 -16.36 5.25 19.28
N ALA A 521 -15.09 5.25 19.71
CA ALA A 521 -14.20 6.37 19.55
C ALA A 521 -13.72 6.49 18.09
N ALA A 522 -13.62 7.73 17.60
CA ALA A 522 -12.93 8.07 16.38
C ALA A 522 -11.83 9.08 16.74
N PRO A 523 -10.70 8.58 17.29
CA PRO A 523 -9.68 9.44 17.90
C PRO A 523 -8.60 9.90 16.92
N GLY A 524 -8.68 9.51 15.66
CA GLY A 524 -7.70 9.84 14.64
C GLY A 524 -7.65 11.31 14.27
N GLU A 525 -6.53 11.73 13.74
CA GLU A 525 -6.26 13.08 13.23
C GLU A 525 -5.85 13.01 11.77
N PHE A 526 -6.20 14.05 10.99
CA PHE A 526 -5.56 14.26 9.68
C PHE A 526 -4.15 14.80 9.88
N LEU A 527 -3.16 14.09 9.33
CA LEU A 527 -1.75 14.39 9.54
C LEU A 527 -1.18 15.17 8.35
N ARG A 528 -0.40 16.18 8.68
CA ARG A 528 0.38 16.97 7.72
C ARG A 528 1.86 16.88 8.07
N ALA A 529 2.69 16.58 7.08
CA ALA A 529 4.13 16.48 7.30
C ALA A 529 4.77 17.88 7.43
N GLY A 530 5.55 18.08 8.51
CA GLY A 530 6.36 19.29 8.71
C GLY A 530 5.55 20.57 9.00
N ILE A 531 4.31 20.46 9.44
CA ILE A 531 3.48 21.56 9.93
C ILE A 531 3.17 21.36 11.40
#